data_714067d3b6c6279fc121ae5b036f7615
#
_entry.id   714067d3b6c6279fc121ae5b036f7615
#
_cell.length_a   1.000
_cell.length_b   1.000
_cell.length_c   1.000
_cell.angle_alpha   90.00
_cell.angle_beta   90.00
_cell.angle_gamma   90.00
#
_symmetry.space_group_name_H-M   'P 1'
#
loop_
_entity.id
_entity.type
_entity.pdbx_description
1 polymer ?
#
loop_
_entity_poly.entity_id
_entity_poly.type
_entity_poly.pdbx_seq_one_letter_code
_entity_poly.pdbx_strand_id
1 'polypeptide(L)'
;MKPVAGSRSARCGRSVAAVVAVLAVAALVSGCGGADGRTATRAADGQGGGAGGFPVTVTDCDGRRTTFSEAPRKIVTSNAASLEMLLRLGAGDRVVGTGFPPGKGALPPELDARAQRVAVLGKTVIPKEKLLGSGADVYIDTFASMGAMGGAAAGPTEEEFAAAGIKHVYLASTACAPRKKVPQQDLSAVEGDIRRLGQITGTSRRAVQLVAEMEKKVSSVRTALADVPAAKRPSYFFFDFDAGTKQPVAVCNRQVANAVLTEAGARNVFADCASDFRPVSWEDVVAKNPDWIQLGVRNRGSAAATEKAFDEAAKFLREFPATAGLRAVREGKFLRIGSEQTTIAGVGNADTVRRIAATLYPDRLAGAGAGAGAGAGSGAGAGSGAGH
;
A
#
# COMPACT_ATOMS: atom_id res chain seq x y z
N MET A 1 30.79 -54.11 -10.78
CA MET A 1 29.91 -55.13 -11.30
C MET A 1 28.73 -54.47 -12.03
N LYS A 2 28.69 -54.75 -13.30
CA LYS A 2 27.68 -54.37 -14.31
C LYS A 2 26.42 -55.23 -14.16
N PRO A 3 25.45 -55.08 -15.07
CA PRO A 3 24.36 -54.13 -15.29
C PRO A 3 23.02 -54.93 -15.51
N VAL A 4 21.97 -54.28 -16.05
CA VAL A 4 21.01 -54.76 -17.07
C VAL A 4 19.77 -53.86 -16.99
N ALA A 5 19.40 -53.00 -17.89
CA ALA A 5 18.99 -53.01 -19.29
C ALA A 5 17.58 -53.66 -19.55
N GLY A 6 16.79 -52.93 -20.30
CA GLY A 6 15.69 -53.42 -21.13
C GLY A 6 14.44 -52.58 -21.00
N SER A 7 14.10 -51.70 -21.86
CA SER A 7 13.73 -51.64 -23.28
C SER A 7 12.27 -51.99 -23.58
N ARG A 8 11.65 -51.14 -24.34
CA ARG A 8 10.79 -51.17 -25.55
C ARG A 8 9.33 -50.80 -25.27
N SER A 9 8.82 -49.70 -25.78
CA SER A 9 8.39 -49.32 -27.14
C SER A 9 7.28 -50.18 -27.73
N ALA A 10 6.16 -49.57 -28.02
CA ALA A 10 5.29 -49.82 -29.21
C ALA A 10 4.25 -48.69 -29.30
N ARG A 11 4.23 -48.24 -30.30
CA ARG A 11 3.67 -47.51 -31.43
C ARG A 11 2.31 -48.09 -31.89
N CYS A 12 1.61 -47.23 -32.61
CA CYS A 12 0.49 -47.45 -33.57
C CYS A 12 -0.89 -47.23 -32.93
N GLY A 13 -1.79 -46.54 -33.61
CA GLY A 13 -1.93 -46.14 -35.02
C GLY A 13 -3.13 -45.21 -35.18
N ARG A 14 -3.06 -44.52 -36.22
CA ARG A 14 -3.91 -43.81 -37.14
C ARG A 14 -5.36 -44.33 -37.30
N SER A 15 -6.30 -43.41 -37.48
CA SER A 15 -7.08 -43.18 -38.74
C SER A 15 -8.40 -42.53 -38.39
N VAL A 16 -8.78 -41.58 -39.02
CA VAL A 16 -9.33 -41.13 -40.29
C VAL A 16 -10.72 -40.47 -40.11
N ALA A 17 -10.80 -39.33 -40.64
CA ALA A 17 -11.83 -38.40 -41.02
C ALA A 17 -13.25 -38.97 -41.34
N ALA A 18 -14.26 -38.13 -41.07
CA ALA A 18 -15.40 -37.95 -42.00
C ALA A 18 -16.01 -36.56 -41.81
N VAL A 19 -16.01 -35.86 -42.92
CA VAL A 19 -16.68 -34.64 -43.24
C VAL A 19 -18.13 -34.96 -43.66
N VAL A 20 -19.13 -34.23 -43.13
CA VAL A 20 -20.37 -33.99 -43.87
C VAL A 20 -20.87 -32.59 -43.56
N ALA A 21 -20.97 -31.84 -44.60
CA ALA A 21 -21.61 -30.52 -44.70
C ALA A 21 -23.08 -30.65 -45.12
N VAL A 22 -23.77 -29.47 -45.18
CA VAL A 22 -25.06 -29.21 -45.85
C VAL A 22 -26.26 -29.12 -44.89
N LEU A 23 -27.09 -28.09 -44.87
CA LEU A 23 -27.55 -27.00 -45.71
C LEU A 23 -28.36 -26.00 -44.88
N ALA A 24 -28.38 -24.76 -45.33
CA ALA A 24 -29.22 -23.65 -44.86
C ALA A 24 -30.70 -23.84 -45.29
N VAL A 25 -31.62 -23.40 -44.43
CA VAL A 25 -32.94 -22.92 -44.87
C VAL A 25 -33.34 -21.69 -44.04
N ALA A 26 -33.53 -20.62 -44.73
CA ALA A 26 -34.14 -19.39 -44.24
C ALA A 26 -35.67 -19.53 -44.32
N ALA A 27 -36.37 -19.13 -43.29
CA ALA A 27 -37.80 -18.83 -43.34
C ALA A 27 -38.10 -17.63 -42.43
N LEU A 28 -38.46 -16.54 -43.09
CA LEU A 28 -39.12 -15.36 -42.52
C LEU A 28 -40.59 -15.68 -42.30
N VAL A 29 -41.07 -15.52 -41.07
CA VAL A 29 -42.48 -15.29 -40.82
C VAL A 29 -42.64 -14.21 -39.77
N SER A 30 -43.27 -13.12 -40.22
CA SER A 30 -43.82 -12.06 -39.36
C SER A 30 -45.09 -12.57 -38.64
N GLY A 31 -45.25 -12.27 -37.39
CA GLY A 31 -46.47 -12.55 -36.63
C GLY A 31 -46.52 -11.71 -35.32
N CYS A 32 -47.37 -10.71 -35.33
CA CYS A 32 -47.80 -9.97 -34.14
C CYS A 32 -48.67 -10.79 -33.22
N GLY A 33 -48.56 -10.54 -31.92
CA GLY A 33 -49.70 -10.68 -30.97
C GLY A 33 -49.46 -11.59 -29.77
N GLY A 34 -49.69 -11.07 -28.56
CA GLY A 34 -50.07 -11.84 -27.40
C GLY A 34 -49.10 -11.80 -26.23
N ALA A 35 -49.47 -11.00 -25.22
CA ALA A 35 -48.88 -11.05 -23.87
C ALA A 35 -49.18 -12.37 -23.21
N ASP A 36 -48.15 -13.02 -22.65
CA ASP A 36 -48.27 -13.88 -21.43
C ASP A 36 -46.88 -14.07 -20.82
N GLY A 37 -46.83 -13.84 -19.53
CA GLY A 37 -45.59 -13.86 -18.74
C GLY A 37 -44.96 -15.22 -18.58
N ARG A 38 -43.70 -15.29 -18.87
CA ARG A 38 -42.78 -16.30 -18.30
C ARG A 38 -41.47 -15.61 -17.93
N THR A 39 -41.26 -15.53 -16.63
CA THR A 39 -40.02 -15.11 -15.98
C THR A 39 -38.87 -16.01 -16.45
N ALA A 40 -38.09 -15.53 -17.40
CA ALA A 40 -36.77 -16.06 -17.68
C ALA A 40 -35.82 -15.43 -16.64
N THR A 41 -35.38 -16.22 -15.69
CA THR A 41 -34.27 -15.90 -14.78
C THR A 41 -33.00 -15.68 -15.61
N ARG A 42 -32.78 -14.45 -16.00
CA ARG A 42 -31.49 -13.98 -16.50
C ARG A 42 -30.55 -13.91 -15.31
N ALA A 43 -29.52 -14.75 -15.30
CA ALA A 43 -28.39 -14.56 -14.43
C ALA A 43 -27.86 -13.14 -14.67
N ALA A 44 -28.09 -12.28 -13.69
CA ALA A 44 -27.59 -10.92 -13.72
C ALA A 44 -26.12 -10.98 -13.28
N ASP A 45 -25.21 -10.90 -14.25
CA ASP A 45 -23.88 -10.39 -13.99
C ASP A 45 -24.07 -8.95 -13.47
N GLY A 46 -24.02 -8.84 -12.15
CA GLY A 46 -24.27 -7.58 -11.44
C GLY A 46 -23.11 -6.62 -11.53
N GLN A 47 -23.05 -5.85 -12.59
CA GLN A 47 -22.32 -4.60 -12.63
C GLN A 47 -23.31 -3.45 -12.41
N GLY A 48 -23.86 -3.39 -11.20
CA GLY A 48 -24.70 -2.30 -10.69
C GLY A 48 -23.89 -1.35 -9.84
N GLY A 49 -23.05 -0.50 -10.43
CA GLY A 49 -22.38 0.62 -9.74
C GLY A 49 -23.33 1.80 -9.48
N GLY A 50 -24.39 1.59 -8.67
CA GLY A 50 -25.20 2.68 -8.13
C GLY A 50 -24.58 3.22 -6.84
N ALA A 51 -24.58 4.55 -6.67
CA ALA A 51 -24.03 5.24 -5.51
C ALA A 51 -24.47 4.61 -4.18
N GLY A 52 -23.56 3.89 -3.50
CA GLY A 52 -23.63 3.64 -2.06
C GLY A 52 -24.75 2.77 -1.50
N GLY A 53 -25.27 1.81 -2.26
CA GLY A 53 -26.33 0.91 -1.77
C GLY A 53 -25.77 -0.29 -1.00
N PHE A 54 -26.31 -0.57 0.18
CA PHE A 54 -26.11 -1.82 0.91
C PHE A 54 -27.12 -2.89 0.43
N PRO A 55 -26.80 -4.19 0.52
CA PRO A 55 -25.60 -4.77 1.14
C PRO A 55 -24.33 -4.66 0.27
N VAL A 56 -23.18 -4.54 0.92
CA VAL A 56 -21.85 -4.53 0.29
C VAL A 56 -21.10 -5.78 0.69
N THR A 57 -20.56 -6.52 -0.29
CA THR A 57 -19.70 -7.68 -0.03
C THR A 57 -18.29 -7.38 -0.51
N VAL A 58 -17.31 -7.57 0.36
CA VAL A 58 -15.88 -7.47 0.05
C VAL A 58 -15.23 -8.85 0.18
N THR A 59 -14.21 -9.11 -0.65
CA THR A 59 -13.47 -10.37 -0.63
C THR A 59 -12.03 -10.08 -0.25
N ASP A 60 -11.46 -10.85 0.66
CA ASP A 60 -10.06 -10.77 1.04
C ASP A 60 -9.14 -11.59 0.12
N CYS A 61 -7.84 -11.60 0.44
CA CYS A 61 -6.85 -12.32 -0.38
C CYS A 61 -6.92 -13.86 -0.26
N ASP A 62 -7.66 -14.37 0.69
CA ASP A 62 -7.90 -15.82 0.87
C ASP A 62 -9.23 -16.25 0.23
N GLY A 63 -9.94 -15.30 -0.41
CA GLY A 63 -11.24 -15.55 -1.04
C GLY A 63 -12.41 -15.51 -0.06
N ARG A 64 -12.18 -15.18 1.22
CA ARG A 64 -13.24 -15.04 2.21
C ARG A 64 -14.06 -13.80 1.94
N ARG A 65 -15.37 -13.96 1.99
CA ARG A 65 -16.36 -12.91 1.73
C ARG A 65 -16.91 -12.36 3.03
N THR A 66 -16.87 -11.04 3.17
CA THR A 66 -17.46 -10.30 4.29
C THR A 66 -18.56 -9.38 3.76
N THR A 67 -19.79 -9.57 4.24
CA THR A 67 -20.96 -8.79 3.81
C THR A 67 -21.35 -7.81 4.89
N PHE A 68 -21.59 -6.57 4.48
CA PHE A 68 -22.13 -5.47 5.29
C PHE A 68 -23.55 -5.19 4.84
N SER A 69 -24.53 -5.35 5.73
CA SER A 69 -25.92 -5.00 5.47
C SER A 69 -26.19 -3.51 5.58
N GLU A 70 -25.36 -2.81 6.35
CA GLU A 70 -25.34 -1.36 6.55
C GLU A 70 -23.90 -0.87 6.79
N ALA A 71 -23.68 0.43 6.76
CA ALA A 71 -22.38 1.02 7.08
C ALA A 71 -22.03 0.80 8.55
N PRO A 72 -20.78 0.37 8.89
CA PRO A 72 -20.38 0.18 10.28
C PRO A 72 -20.44 1.49 11.05
N ARG A 73 -20.85 1.41 12.31
CA ARG A 73 -20.97 2.57 13.22
C ARG A 73 -19.75 2.74 14.08
N LYS A 74 -19.03 1.65 14.38
CA LYS A 74 -17.84 1.64 15.22
C LYS A 74 -16.71 0.92 14.50
N ILE A 75 -15.67 1.66 14.13
CA ILE A 75 -14.54 1.18 13.37
C ILE A 75 -13.29 1.23 14.24
N VAL A 76 -12.49 0.18 14.23
CA VAL A 76 -11.13 0.19 14.76
C VAL A 76 -10.15 0.06 13.61
N THR A 77 -9.05 0.83 13.64
CA THR A 77 -7.99 0.79 12.62
C THR A 77 -6.70 0.28 13.20
N SER A 78 -5.92 -0.45 12.39
CA SER A 78 -4.65 -1.02 12.83
C SER A 78 -3.52 0.02 12.95
N ASN A 79 -3.61 1.14 12.21
CA ASN A 79 -2.56 2.17 12.20
C ASN A 79 -3.01 3.53 11.68
N ALA A 80 -2.08 4.49 11.71
CA ALA A 80 -2.28 5.87 11.26
C ALA A 80 -2.75 5.98 9.80
N ALA A 81 -2.24 5.14 8.88
CA ALA A 81 -2.61 5.25 7.46
C ALA A 81 -4.06 4.81 7.20
N SER A 82 -4.51 3.72 7.82
CA SER A 82 -5.92 3.30 7.75
C SER A 82 -6.85 4.29 8.45
N LEU A 83 -6.40 4.90 9.56
CA LEU A 83 -7.13 6.00 10.19
C LEU A 83 -7.24 7.22 9.25
N GLU A 84 -6.14 7.64 8.63
CA GLU A 84 -6.14 8.76 7.68
C GLU A 84 -7.07 8.50 6.49
N MET A 85 -7.08 7.29 5.93
CA MET A 85 -8.01 6.93 4.86
C MET A 85 -9.46 7.18 5.28
N LEU A 86 -9.86 6.73 6.47
CA LEU A 86 -11.23 6.91 6.98
C LEU A 86 -11.57 8.38 7.28
N LEU A 87 -10.60 9.14 7.82
CA LEU A 87 -10.77 10.58 8.03
C LEU A 87 -11.02 11.31 6.71
N ARG A 88 -10.23 11.02 5.68
CA ARG A 88 -10.37 11.63 4.34
C ARG A 88 -11.62 11.17 3.59
N LEU A 89 -12.08 9.96 3.85
CA LEU A 89 -13.35 9.43 3.33
C LEU A 89 -14.58 10.04 4.00
N GLY A 90 -14.41 10.81 5.10
CA GLY A 90 -15.51 11.35 5.87
C GLY A 90 -16.15 10.34 6.83
N ALA A 91 -15.52 9.20 7.07
CA ALA A 91 -15.97 8.16 8.01
C ALA A 91 -15.22 8.20 9.35
N GLY A 92 -14.35 9.21 9.57
CA GLY A 92 -13.49 9.29 10.75
C GLY A 92 -14.22 9.39 12.08
N ASP A 93 -15.44 9.98 12.12
CA ASP A 93 -16.22 10.12 13.34
C ASP A 93 -16.78 8.78 13.85
N ARG A 94 -16.70 7.73 13.01
CA ARG A 94 -17.04 6.35 13.38
C ARG A 94 -15.84 5.57 13.92
N VAL A 95 -14.62 6.14 13.84
CA VAL A 95 -13.42 5.47 14.35
C VAL A 95 -13.34 5.63 15.85
N VAL A 96 -13.58 4.53 16.57
CA VAL A 96 -13.59 4.47 18.03
C VAL A 96 -12.23 4.12 18.63
N GLY A 97 -11.28 3.66 17.81
CA GLY A 97 -9.96 3.30 18.28
C GLY A 97 -8.96 3.03 17.16
N THR A 98 -7.67 3.17 17.48
CA THR A 98 -6.56 2.88 16.57
C THR A 98 -5.37 2.27 17.29
N GLY A 99 -4.61 1.46 16.54
CA GLY A 99 -3.23 1.10 16.85
C GLY A 99 -2.25 2.04 16.15
N PHE A 100 -0.96 1.94 16.47
CA PHE A 100 0.09 2.74 15.82
C PHE A 100 -0.40 4.15 15.42
N PRO A 101 -0.81 5.00 16.40
CA PRO A 101 -1.45 6.28 16.11
C PRO A 101 -0.51 7.22 15.36
N PRO A 102 -1.02 8.18 14.58
CA PRO A 102 -0.18 9.22 14.01
C PRO A 102 0.44 10.06 15.12
N GLY A 103 1.71 10.42 14.97
CA GLY A 103 2.34 11.43 15.83
C GLY A 103 1.65 12.78 15.63
N LYS A 104 1.67 13.60 16.68
CA LYS A 104 1.12 14.97 16.61
C LYS A 104 1.79 15.75 15.48
N GLY A 105 1.00 16.39 14.62
CA GLY A 105 1.47 17.15 13.47
C GLY A 105 1.92 16.27 12.28
N ALA A 106 1.71 14.97 12.33
CA ALA A 106 2.03 14.07 11.21
C ALA A 106 1.01 14.17 10.05
N LEU A 107 -0.18 14.67 10.32
CA LEU A 107 -1.24 14.89 9.35
C LEU A 107 -1.48 16.39 9.15
N PRO A 108 -2.14 16.80 8.05
CA PRO A 108 -2.61 18.18 7.90
C PRO A 108 -3.45 18.63 9.11
N PRO A 109 -3.39 19.90 9.51
CA PRO A 109 -3.93 20.37 10.80
C PRO A 109 -5.36 19.90 11.13
N GLU A 110 -6.29 19.97 10.17
CA GLU A 110 -7.68 19.54 10.37
C GLU A 110 -7.80 18.04 10.60
N LEU A 111 -7.05 17.24 9.87
CA LEU A 111 -7.03 15.79 10.03
C LEU A 111 -6.30 15.39 11.31
N ASP A 112 -5.21 16.09 11.65
CA ASP A 112 -4.46 15.86 12.88
C ASP A 112 -5.34 16.10 14.12
N ALA A 113 -6.05 17.22 14.16
CA ALA A 113 -6.99 17.52 15.25
C ALA A 113 -8.08 16.46 15.42
N ARG A 114 -8.56 15.85 14.31
CA ARG A 114 -9.51 14.74 14.34
C ARG A 114 -8.87 13.44 14.77
N ALA A 115 -7.69 13.12 14.27
CA ALA A 115 -6.94 11.92 14.60
C ALA A 115 -6.57 11.86 16.09
N GLN A 116 -6.16 13.00 16.67
CA GLN A 116 -5.81 13.10 18.10
C GLN A 116 -7.00 12.87 19.05
N ARG A 117 -8.24 12.90 18.57
CA ARG A 117 -9.44 12.59 19.37
C ARG A 117 -9.79 11.10 19.37
N VAL A 118 -9.19 10.31 18.46
CA VAL A 118 -9.43 8.86 18.39
C VAL A 118 -8.70 8.15 19.53
N ALA A 119 -9.38 7.26 20.23
CA ALA A 119 -8.77 6.51 21.33
C ALA A 119 -7.60 5.65 20.85
N VAL A 120 -6.48 5.70 21.55
CA VAL A 120 -5.31 4.87 21.28
C VAL A 120 -5.46 3.54 22.02
N LEU A 121 -5.84 2.48 21.31
CA LEU A 121 -5.99 1.14 21.88
C LEU A 121 -4.64 0.43 22.03
N GLY A 122 -3.67 0.81 21.20
CA GLY A 122 -2.29 0.34 21.27
C GLY A 122 -1.31 1.39 20.72
N LYS A 123 -0.23 1.65 21.45
CA LYS A 123 0.87 2.51 20.94
C LYS A 123 1.57 1.87 19.73
N THR A 124 1.53 0.55 19.67
CA THR A 124 1.96 -0.32 18.60
C THR A 124 0.79 -1.20 18.17
N VAL A 125 0.97 -2.51 18.07
CA VAL A 125 -0.12 -3.47 17.85
C VAL A 125 -1.16 -3.34 18.96
N ILE A 126 -2.43 -3.39 18.61
CA ILE A 126 -3.52 -3.38 19.60
C ILE A 126 -3.50 -4.74 20.34
N PRO A 127 -3.42 -4.76 21.69
CA PRO A 127 -3.57 -6.01 22.43
C PRO A 127 -4.89 -6.70 22.11
N LYS A 128 -4.85 -8.02 21.96
CA LYS A 128 -5.97 -8.87 21.54
C LYS A 128 -7.24 -8.60 22.36
N GLU A 129 -7.12 -8.57 23.67
CA GLU A 129 -8.24 -8.35 24.60
C GLU A 129 -8.86 -6.96 24.41
N LYS A 130 -8.02 -5.95 24.17
CA LYS A 130 -8.51 -4.59 23.90
C LYS A 130 -9.21 -4.48 22.56
N LEU A 131 -8.74 -5.21 21.54
CA LEU A 131 -9.35 -5.23 20.23
C LEU A 131 -10.72 -5.94 20.29
N LEU A 132 -10.77 -7.13 20.86
CA LEU A 132 -12.01 -7.90 21.00
C LEU A 132 -13.03 -7.20 21.91
N GLY A 133 -12.57 -6.54 22.98
CA GLY A 133 -13.40 -5.77 23.92
C GLY A 133 -13.75 -4.36 23.44
N SER A 134 -13.33 -3.93 22.25
CA SER A 134 -13.57 -2.54 21.76
C SER A 134 -15.01 -2.23 21.42
N GLY A 135 -15.85 -3.25 21.24
CA GLY A 135 -17.22 -3.12 20.75
C GLY A 135 -17.32 -2.58 19.32
N ALA A 136 -16.26 -2.77 18.52
CA ALA A 136 -16.24 -2.39 17.11
C ALA A 136 -17.13 -3.31 16.26
N ASP A 137 -17.72 -2.76 15.20
CA ASP A 137 -18.42 -3.53 14.17
C ASP A 137 -17.43 -4.10 13.14
N VAL A 138 -16.30 -3.39 12.94
CA VAL A 138 -15.27 -3.76 11.98
C VAL A 138 -13.89 -3.34 12.44
N TYR A 139 -12.90 -4.21 12.19
CA TYR A 139 -11.48 -3.93 12.30
C TYR A 139 -10.86 -3.84 10.91
N ILE A 140 -10.24 -2.69 10.60
CA ILE A 140 -9.51 -2.47 9.34
C ILE A 140 -8.04 -2.76 9.60
N ASP A 141 -7.55 -3.84 9.02
CA ASP A 141 -6.20 -4.31 9.23
C ASP A 141 -5.31 -4.10 7.99
N THR A 142 -4.14 -3.57 8.25
CA THR A 142 -3.11 -3.32 7.23
C THR A 142 -2.15 -4.50 7.08
N PHE A 143 -2.00 -5.34 8.13
CA PHE A 143 -0.99 -6.39 8.17
C PHE A 143 -1.60 -7.75 8.45
N ALA A 144 -1.68 -8.62 7.46
CA ALA A 144 -2.21 -9.98 7.60
C ALA A 144 -1.43 -10.90 8.57
N SER A 145 -0.25 -10.51 9.03
CA SER A 145 0.60 -11.37 9.88
C SER A 145 1.68 -10.58 10.63
N MET A 146 1.28 -9.70 11.53
CA MET A 146 2.26 -9.15 12.50
C MET A 146 2.87 -10.24 13.39
N GLY A 147 2.17 -11.34 13.62
CA GLY A 147 2.69 -12.50 14.36
C GLY A 147 3.88 -13.20 13.68
N ALA A 148 4.03 -13.11 12.38
CA ALA A 148 5.16 -13.67 11.64
C ALA A 148 6.44 -12.83 11.75
N MET A 149 6.37 -11.59 12.22
CA MET A 149 7.53 -10.69 12.38
C MET A 149 8.22 -10.83 13.76
N GLY A 150 7.96 -11.93 14.47
CA GLY A 150 8.73 -12.34 15.65
C GLY A 150 8.49 -11.49 16.90
N GLY A 151 7.60 -11.91 17.77
CA GLY A 151 7.53 -11.47 19.17
C GLY A 151 6.32 -10.66 19.61
N ALA A 152 5.40 -10.29 18.74
CA ALA A 152 4.10 -9.79 19.18
C ALA A 152 3.17 -10.96 19.44
N ALA A 153 2.38 -10.93 20.52
CA ALA A 153 1.30 -11.87 20.75
C ALA A 153 0.45 -12.00 19.48
N ALA A 154 0.09 -13.21 19.11
CA ALA A 154 -0.77 -13.46 17.95
C ALA A 154 -2.04 -12.62 18.09
N GLY A 155 -2.41 -11.94 17.01
CA GLY A 155 -3.70 -11.23 16.94
C GLY A 155 -4.88 -12.17 17.14
N PRO A 156 -6.12 -11.65 17.24
CA PRO A 156 -7.31 -12.50 17.29
C PRO A 156 -7.41 -13.41 16.06
N THR A 157 -7.92 -14.62 16.27
CA THR A 157 -8.30 -15.50 15.16
C THR A 157 -9.62 -15.03 14.55
N GLU A 158 -9.96 -15.55 13.38
CA GLU A 158 -11.21 -15.22 12.71
C GLU A 158 -12.43 -15.66 13.50
N GLU A 159 -12.32 -16.80 14.21
CA GLU A 159 -13.36 -17.30 15.10
C GLU A 159 -13.55 -16.37 16.31
N GLU A 160 -12.46 -15.81 16.84
CA GLU A 160 -12.53 -14.85 17.94
C GLU A 160 -13.12 -13.51 17.49
N PHE A 161 -12.78 -13.03 16.29
CA PHE A 161 -13.43 -11.87 15.70
C PHE A 161 -14.93 -12.11 15.51
N ALA A 162 -15.30 -13.27 14.95
CA ALA A 162 -16.71 -13.64 14.76
C ALA A 162 -17.48 -13.72 16.09
N ALA A 163 -16.86 -14.34 17.13
CA ALA A 163 -17.45 -14.43 18.46
C ALA A 163 -17.67 -13.08 19.12
N ALA A 164 -16.76 -12.11 18.85
CA ALA A 164 -16.88 -10.73 19.31
C ALA A 164 -17.83 -9.87 18.44
N GLY A 165 -18.37 -10.41 17.35
CA GLY A 165 -19.21 -9.66 16.40
C GLY A 165 -18.45 -8.66 15.54
N ILE A 166 -17.13 -8.76 15.48
CA ILE A 166 -16.26 -7.85 14.74
C ILE A 166 -15.98 -8.43 13.34
N LYS A 167 -16.31 -7.68 12.30
CA LYS A 167 -15.90 -8.03 10.93
C LYS A 167 -14.45 -7.64 10.71
N HIS A 168 -13.63 -8.57 10.25
CA HIS A 168 -12.22 -8.33 9.95
C HIS A 168 -12.04 -8.03 8.46
N VAL A 169 -11.40 -6.90 8.12
CA VAL A 169 -11.17 -6.45 6.75
C VAL A 169 -9.71 -6.09 6.57
N TYR A 170 -9.04 -6.80 5.65
CA TYR A 170 -7.67 -6.50 5.25
C TYR A 170 -7.60 -5.41 4.17
N LEU A 171 -6.61 -4.53 4.27
CA LEU A 171 -6.16 -3.70 3.16
C LEU A 171 -5.31 -4.56 2.21
N ALA A 172 -5.84 -4.81 1.01
CA ALA A 172 -5.24 -5.77 0.09
C ALA A 172 -3.88 -5.33 -0.48
N SER A 173 -3.62 -4.02 -0.53
CA SER A 173 -2.36 -3.47 -1.02
C SER A 173 -1.15 -3.86 -0.16
N THR A 174 -1.34 -4.00 1.15
CA THR A 174 -0.30 -4.40 2.12
C THR A 174 -0.52 -5.80 2.67
N ALA A 175 -1.68 -6.08 3.26
CA ALA A 175 -1.96 -7.37 3.89
C ALA A 175 -1.87 -8.56 2.91
N CYS A 176 -2.25 -8.34 1.65
CA CYS A 176 -2.17 -9.38 0.61
C CYS A 176 -0.83 -9.36 -0.17
N ALA A 177 0.09 -8.44 0.13
CA ALA A 177 1.34 -8.30 -0.61
C ALA A 177 2.14 -9.62 -0.73
N PRO A 178 2.34 -10.42 0.34
CA PRO A 178 3.08 -11.69 0.25
C PRO A 178 2.44 -12.71 -0.70
N ARG A 179 1.10 -12.63 -0.88
CA ARG A 179 0.31 -13.56 -1.70
C ARG A 179 0.14 -13.12 -3.15
N LYS A 180 0.51 -11.87 -3.48
CA LYS A 180 0.43 -11.37 -4.87
C LYS A 180 1.34 -12.19 -5.79
N LYS A 181 0.84 -12.51 -6.98
CA LYS A 181 1.62 -13.25 -8.01
C LYS A 181 2.44 -12.31 -8.89
N VAL A 182 2.07 -11.03 -8.93
CA VAL A 182 2.71 -10.01 -9.77
C VAL A 182 3.29 -8.88 -8.91
N PRO A 183 4.34 -8.19 -9.38
CA PRO A 183 4.87 -7.01 -8.73
C PRO A 183 3.83 -5.91 -8.56
N GLN A 184 3.93 -5.12 -7.50
CA GLN A 184 3.24 -3.85 -7.38
C GLN A 184 4.08 -2.75 -8.04
N GLN A 185 3.66 -2.26 -9.20
CA GLN A 185 4.38 -1.24 -9.97
C GLN A 185 3.68 0.12 -9.99
N ASP A 186 2.44 0.18 -9.54
CA ASP A 186 1.61 1.37 -9.45
C ASP A 186 0.76 1.37 -8.16
N LEU A 187 0.03 2.45 -7.91
CA LEU A 187 -0.81 2.60 -6.73
C LEU A 187 -2.23 2.02 -6.88
N SER A 188 -2.54 1.28 -7.94
CA SER A 188 -3.88 0.72 -8.21
C SER A 188 -4.43 -0.13 -7.06
N ALA A 189 -3.56 -0.89 -6.37
CA ALA A 189 -3.95 -1.67 -5.20
C ALA A 189 -4.36 -0.78 -4.02
N VAL A 190 -3.66 0.33 -3.79
CA VAL A 190 -4.01 1.33 -2.75
C VAL A 190 -5.32 2.02 -3.08
N GLU A 191 -5.49 2.41 -4.34
CA GLU A 191 -6.75 2.99 -4.83
C GLU A 191 -7.93 2.02 -4.69
N GLY A 192 -7.69 0.74 -4.97
CA GLY A 192 -8.66 -0.34 -4.74
C GLY A 192 -9.09 -0.43 -3.28
N ASP A 193 -8.16 -0.30 -2.33
CA ASP A 193 -8.46 -0.29 -0.90
C ASP A 193 -9.29 0.95 -0.51
N ILE A 194 -8.97 2.13 -1.04
CA ILE A 194 -9.74 3.36 -0.80
C ILE A 194 -11.17 3.21 -1.32
N ARG A 195 -11.36 2.68 -2.54
CA ARG A 195 -12.69 2.42 -3.11
C ARG A 195 -13.47 1.40 -2.27
N ARG A 196 -12.81 0.32 -1.82
CA ARG A 196 -13.40 -0.70 -0.95
C ARG A 196 -13.85 -0.13 0.39
N LEU A 197 -13.00 0.68 1.05
CA LEU A 197 -13.37 1.38 2.29
C LEU A 197 -14.55 2.34 2.05
N GLY A 198 -14.56 3.05 0.92
CA GLY A 198 -15.67 3.90 0.52
C GLY A 198 -17.00 3.14 0.38
N GLN A 199 -16.96 1.93 -0.18
CA GLN A 199 -18.14 1.05 -0.27
C GLN A 199 -18.61 0.60 1.11
N ILE A 200 -17.70 0.07 1.95
CA ILE A 200 -18.00 -0.40 3.31
C ILE A 200 -18.59 0.71 4.17
N THR A 201 -18.09 1.93 4.04
CA THR A 201 -18.52 3.07 4.87
C THR A 201 -19.64 3.89 4.25
N GLY A 202 -20.15 3.54 3.06
CA GLY A 202 -21.16 4.31 2.35
C GLY A 202 -20.67 5.67 1.83
N THR A 203 -19.35 5.83 1.66
CA THR A 203 -18.72 7.08 1.20
C THR A 203 -18.07 6.94 -0.19
N SER A 204 -18.63 6.10 -1.05
CA SER A 204 -18.09 5.76 -2.38
C SER A 204 -17.81 6.98 -3.25
N ARG A 205 -18.67 8.00 -3.22
CA ARG A 205 -18.45 9.25 -3.99
C ARG A 205 -17.17 9.95 -3.56
N ARG A 206 -16.91 10.02 -2.24
CA ARG A 206 -15.69 10.63 -1.70
C ARG A 206 -14.46 9.77 -2.03
N ALA A 207 -14.60 8.45 -2.04
CA ALA A 207 -13.53 7.55 -2.44
C ALA A 207 -13.09 7.77 -3.89
N VAL A 208 -14.04 7.94 -4.82
CA VAL A 208 -13.74 8.26 -6.22
C VAL A 208 -12.99 9.59 -6.34
N GLN A 209 -13.41 10.63 -5.63
CA GLN A 209 -12.72 11.93 -5.62
C GLN A 209 -11.30 11.81 -5.08
N LEU A 210 -11.13 11.08 -3.97
CA LEU A 210 -9.83 10.90 -3.32
C LEU A 210 -8.84 10.15 -4.22
N VAL A 211 -9.31 9.11 -4.90
CA VAL A 211 -8.50 8.39 -5.88
C VAL A 211 -8.12 9.29 -7.06
N ALA A 212 -9.05 10.10 -7.57
CA ALA A 212 -8.75 11.05 -8.65
C ALA A 212 -7.73 12.12 -8.23
N GLU A 213 -7.78 12.58 -6.97
CA GLU A 213 -6.80 13.49 -6.39
C GLU A 213 -5.39 12.84 -6.33
N MET A 214 -5.31 11.56 -5.94
CA MET A 214 -4.05 10.80 -5.93
C MET A 214 -3.50 10.60 -7.35
N GLU A 215 -4.34 10.13 -8.28
CA GLU A 215 -3.96 9.88 -9.66
C GLU A 215 -3.48 11.16 -10.36
N LYS A 216 -4.10 12.31 -10.09
CA LYS A 216 -3.62 13.60 -10.59
C LYS A 216 -2.19 13.91 -10.14
N LYS A 217 -1.84 13.59 -8.88
CA LYS A 217 -0.50 13.80 -8.36
C LYS A 217 0.51 12.87 -9.03
N VAL A 218 0.17 11.59 -9.16
CA VAL A 218 1.05 10.57 -9.75
C VAL A 218 1.21 10.80 -11.25
N SER A 219 0.12 11.10 -11.98
CA SER A 219 0.18 11.38 -13.43
C SER A 219 1.03 12.60 -13.74
N SER A 220 1.05 13.63 -12.88
CA SER A 220 1.94 14.78 -13.07
C SER A 220 3.43 14.38 -13.05
N VAL A 221 3.82 13.46 -12.17
CA VAL A 221 5.18 12.90 -12.12
C VAL A 221 5.46 12.04 -13.35
N ARG A 222 4.51 11.16 -13.70
CA ARG A 222 4.61 10.28 -14.87
C ARG A 222 4.82 11.06 -16.16
N THR A 223 4.08 12.17 -16.32
CA THR A 223 4.22 13.09 -17.47
C THR A 223 5.58 13.78 -17.49
N ALA A 224 6.04 14.30 -16.33
CA ALA A 224 7.34 14.98 -16.24
C ALA A 224 8.54 14.04 -16.50
N LEU A 225 8.35 12.73 -16.34
CA LEU A 225 9.39 11.72 -16.52
C LEU A 225 9.16 10.81 -17.75
N ALA A 226 8.25 11.16 -18.64
CA ALA A 226 7.84 10.31 -19.77
C ALA A 226 9.00 9.96 -20.72
N ASP A 227 9.95 10.88 -20.90
CA ASP A 227 11.13 10.74 -21.73
C ASP A 227 12.34 10.13 -21.00
N VAL A 228 12.24 9.79 -19.69
CA VAL A 228 13.31 9.18 -18.92
C VAL A 228 13.26 7.64 -19.07
N PRO A 229 14.18 7.04 -19.84
CA PRO A 229 14.21 5.59 -20.00
C PRO A 229 14.40 4.87 -18.66
N ALA A 230 13.77 3.73 -18.48
CA ALA A 230 13.85 2.95 -17.23
C ALA A 230 15.31 2.66 -16.81
N ALA A 231 16.20 2.38 -17.78
CA ALA A 231 17.62 2.13 -17.53
C ALA A 231 18.39 3.36 -17.01
N LYS A 232 17.88 4.57 -17.24
CA LYS A 232 18.47 5.85 -16.78
C LYS A 232 17.90 6.33 -15.43
N ARG A 233 16.90 5.66 -14.90
CA ARG A 233 16.30 6.00 -13.61
C ARG A 233 17.28 5.69 -12.49
N PRO A 234 17.45 6.59 -11.49
CA PRO A 234 18.36 6.37 -10.36
C PRO A 234 18.00 5.10 -9.59
N SER A 235 19.01 4.35 -9.20
CA SER A 235 18.87 3.20 -8.32
C SER A 235 18.65 3.64 -6.89
N TYR A 236 17.75 2.95 -6.19
CA TYR A 236 17.24 3.38 -4.90
C TYR A 236 17.19 2.22 -3.92
N PHE A 237 17.74 2.44 -2.73
CA PHE A 237 17.67 1.53 -1.60
C PHE A 237 16.84 2.12 -0.48
N PHE A 238 15.83 1.40 -0.03
CA PHE A 238 15.09 1.70 1.19
C PHE A 238 15.80 1.03 2.37
N PHE A 239 16.38 1.81 3.25
CA PHE A 239 17.04 1.32 4.47
C PHE A 239 16.10 1.51 5.66
N ASP A 240 15.48 0.42 6.15
CA ASP A 240 14.67 0.44 7.38
C ASP A 240 15.60 0.37 8.59
N PHE A 241 15.97 1.55 9.11
CA PHE A 241 16.84 1.67 10.29
C PHE A 241 16.22 1.03 11.53
N ASP A 242 14.90 1.10 11.65
CA ASP A 242 14.16 0.55 12.80
C ASP A 242 13.93 -0.97 12.72
N ALA A 243 14.13 -1.59 11.58
CA ALA A 243 14.15 -3.04 11.44
C ALA A 243 15.46 -3.66 11.94
N GLY A 244 16.49 -2.82 12.14
CA GLY A 244 17.80 -3.22 12.64
C GLY A 244 18.93 -2.95 11.66
N THR A 245 20.13 -2.87 12.24
CA THR A 245 21.35 -2.47 11.49
C THR A 245 22.28 -3.66 11.19
N LYS A 246 22.13 -4.78 11.89
CA LYS A 246 22.98 -5.95 11.67
C LYS A 246 22.72 -6.60 10.31
N GLN A 247 21.46 -6.74 9.97
CA GLN A 247 21.01 -7.32 8.72
C GLN A 247 19.89 -6.43 8.15
N PRO A 248 20.12 -5.75 7.02
CA PRO A 248 19.11 -4.89 6.44
C PRO A 248 17.95 -5.70 5.87
N VAL A 249 16.78 -5.09 5.86
CA VAL A 249 15.57 -5.67 5.26
C VAL A 249 15.29 -4.94 3.94
N ALA A 250 15.29 -5.69 2.85
CA ALA A 250 14.98 -5.17 1.53
C ALA A 250 13.47 -5.10 1.30
N VAL A 251 13.01 -4.02 0.68
CA VAL A 251 11.70 -3.92 0.06
C VAL A 251 11.73 -4.68 -1.26
N CYS A 252 10.93 -5.72 -1.38
CA CYS A 252 10.78 -6.53 -2.58
C CYS A 252 9.67 -6.01 -3.50
N ASN A 253 9.50 -6.64 -4.67
CA ASN A 253 8.62 -6.12 -5.72
C ASN A 253 7.11 -6.24 -5.44
N ARG A 254 6.69 -7.01 -4.45
CA ARG A 254 5.28 -7.14 -4.06
C ARG A 254 4.86 -6.16 -2.96
N GLN A 255 5.81 -5.43 -2.38
CA GLN A 255 5.55 -4.42 -1.36
C GLN A 255 5.08 -3.10 -2.02
N VAL A 256 4.17 -2.37 -1.38
CA VAL A 256 3.64 -1.09 -1.90
C VAL A 256 4.74 -0.04 -2.14
N ALA A 257 5.82 -0.09 -1.37
CA ALA A 257 6.97 0.78 -1.59
C ALA A 257 7.60 0.59 -2.98
N ASN A 258 7.56 -0.62 -3.56
CA ASN A 258 8.03 -0.81 -4.92
C ASN A 258 7.19 -0.01 -5.93
N ALA A 259 5.86 0.06 -5.73
CA ALA A 259 4.98 0.90 -6.54
C ALA A 259 5.30 2.39 -6.35
N VAL A 260 5.48 2.84 -5.10
CA VAL A 260 5.85 4.23 -4.79
C VAL A 260 7.15 4.62 -5.49
N LEU A 261 8.19 3.78 -5.42
CA LEU A 261 9.47 4.01 -6.06
C LEU A 261 9.37 4.03 -7.58
N THR A 262 8.64 3.06 -8.16
CA THR A 262 8.44 2.97 -9.62
C THR A 262 7.74 4.21 -10.17
N GLU A 263 6.65 4.65 -9.53
CA GLU A 263 5.90 5.85 -9.90
C GLU A 263 6.71 7.14 -9.69
N ALA A 264 7.61 7.16 -8.72
CA ALA A 264 8.54 8.27 -8.51
C ALA A 264 9.71 8.31 -9.52
N GLY A 265 9.75 7.36 -10.46
CA GLY A 265 10.84 7.26 -11.42
C GLY A 265 12.14 6.71 -10.83
N ALA A 266 12.10 6.05 -9.69
CA ALA A 266 13.23 5.35 -9.09
C ALA A 266 13.26 3.88 -9.50
N ARG A 267 14.43 3.26 -9.41
CA ARG A 267 14.63 1.84 -9.63
C ARG A 267 15.00 1.16 -8.31
N ASN A 268 14.06 0.43 -7.74
CA ASN A 268 14.30 -0.35 -6.53
C ASN A 268 15.41 -1.39 -6.79
N VAL A 269 16.51 -1.32 -6.03
CA VAL A 269 17.66 -2.23 -6.22
C VAL A 269 17.36 -3.68 -5.87
N PHE A 270 16.27 -3.95 -5.14
CA PHE A 270 15.79 -5.28 -4.77
C PHE A 270 14.45 -5.67 -5.44
N ALA A 271 14.12 -5.05 -6.58
CA ALA A 271 12.93 -5.43 -7.35
C ALA A 271 12.99 -6.85 -7.94
N ASP A 272 14.16 -7.50 -7.87
CA ASP A 272 14.38 -8.89 -8.26
C ASP A 272 13.85 -9.92 -7.25
N CYS A 273 13.52 -9.53 -6.01
CA CYS A 273 12.91 -10.43 -5.05
C CYS A 273 11.38 -10.42 -5.13
N ALA A 274 10.79 -11.61 -5.28
CA ALA A 274 9.35 -11.82 -5.43
C ALA A 274 8.67 -12.05 -4.06
N SER A 275 8.70 -11.05 -3.20
CA SER A 275 8.09 -11.02 -1.86
C SER A 275 7.62 -9.60 -1.53
N ASP A 276 7.14 -9.36 -0.32
CA ASP A 276 6.98 -8.04 0.28
C ASP A 276 8.30 -7.52 0.86
N PHE A 277 8.89 -8.25 1.81
CA PHE A 277 10.18 -7.96 2.43
C PHE A 277 11.08 -9.18 2.42
N ARG A 278 12.39 -8.96 2.44
CA ARG A 278 13.40 -10.02 2.58
C ARG A 278 14.61 -9.51 3.37
N PRO A 279 15.10 -10.24 4.37
CA PRO A 279 16.42 -9.99 4.92
C PRO A 279 17.48 -10.15 3.83
N VAL A 280 18.44 -9.22 3.76
CA VAL A 280 19.56 -9.23 2.82
C VAL A 280 20.86 -8.95 3.57
N SER A 281 22.00 -9.18 2.94
CA SER A 281 23.29 -8.83 3.53
C SER A 281 23.71 -7.40 3.17
N TRP A 282 24.64 -6.83 3.92
CA TRP A 282 25.26 -5.56 3.55
C TRP A 282 26.13 -5.71 2.30
N GLU A 283 26.71 -6.88 2.06
CA GLU A 283 27.44 -7.22 0.84
C GLU A 283 26.51 -7.13 -0.39
N ASP A 284 25.27 -7.61 -0.29
CA ASP A 284 24.27 -7.46 -1.35
C ASP A 284 23.98 -5.99 -1.65
N VAL A 285 23.83 -5.16 -0.61
CA VAL A 285 23.61 -3.72 -0.75
C VAL A 285 24.81 -3.04 -1.41
N VAL A 286 26.03 -3.41 -0.98
CA VAL A 286 27.28 -2.87 -1.54
C VAL A 286 27.44 -3.26 -3.00
N ALA A 287 27.16 -4.51 -3.36
CA ALA A 287 27.22 -5.00 -4.75
C ALA A 287 26.25 -4.23 -5.67
N LYS A 288 25.05 -3.86 -5.16
CA LYS A 288 24.07 -3.09 -5.91
C LYS A 288 24.38 -1.58 -5.97
N ASN A 289 25.22 -1.06 -5.06
CA ASN A 289 25.74 0.31 -4.99
C ASN A 289 24.69 1.37 -5.39
N PRO A 290 23.62 1.58 -4.60
CA PRO A 290 22.51 2.44 -4.95
C PRO A 290 22.94 3.90 -5.16
N ASP A 291 22.24 4.62 -6.04
CA ASP A 291 22.42 6.05 -6.26
C ASP A 291 21.85 6.88 -5.13
N TRP A 292 20.78 6.41 -4.51
CA TRP A 292 20.08 7.07 -3.43
C TRP A 292 19.68 6.07 -2.33
N ILE A 293 19.70 6.54 -1.08
CA ILE A 293 19.27 5.76 0.08
C ILE A 293 18.16 6.53 0.81
N GLN A 294 17.00 5.93 0.95
CA GLN A 294 16.00 6.43 1.89
C GLN A 294 16.38 5.99 3.31
N LEU A 295 16.39 6.94 4.22
CA LEU A 295 16.50 6.68 5.64
C LEU A 295 15.10 6.39 6.18
N GLY A 296 14.73 5.11 6.28
CA GLY A 296 13.44 4.68 6.79
C GLY A 296 13.46 4.64 8.31
N VAL A 297 12.91 5.65 8.95
CA VAL A 297 12.67 5.68 10.40
C VAL A 297 11.18 5.82 10.67
N ARG A 298 10.70 5.24 11.77
CA ARG A 298 9.32 5.40 12.21
C ARG A 298 9.12 6.74 12.91
N ASN A 299 7.90 7.23 12.91
CA ASN A 299 7.54 8.44 13.64
C ASN A 299 7.85 8.27 15.15
N ARG A 300 8.61 9.22 15.71
CA ARG A 300 9.05 9.24 17.12
C ARG A 300 8.12 10.09 18.01
N GLY A 301 6.92 10.42 17.53
CA GLY A 301 5.95 11.22 18.28
C GLY A 301 6.14 12.73 18.18
N SER A 302 7.30 13.20 17.72
CA SER A 302 7.56 14.61 17.39
C SER A 302 8.49 14.76 16.20
N ALA A 303 8.40 15.90 15.49
CA ALA A 303 9.28 16.21 14.36
C ALA A 303 10.77 16.20 14.77
N ALA A 304 11.12 16.83 15.88
CA ALA A 304 12.50 16.89 16.36
C ALA A 304 13.08 15.52 16.69
N ALA A 305 12.29 14.64 17.34
CA ALA A 305 12.74 13.29 17.66
C ALA A 305 12.87 12.43 16.39
N THR A 306 12.02 12.64 15.39
CA THR A 306 12.10 11.93 14.11
C THR A 306 13.31 12.41 13.30
N GLU A 307 13.59 13.74 13.25
CA GLU A 307 14.80 14.26 12.61
C GLU A 307 16.08 13.71 13.26
N LYS A 308 16.13 13.64 14.60
CA LYS A 308 17.25 13.02 15.30
C LYS A 308 17.44 11.54 14.87
N ALA A 309 16.37 10.79 14.72
CA ALA A 309 16.47 9.40 14.25
C ALA A 309 16.98 9.29 12.79
N PHE A 310 16.64 10.25 11.91
CA PHE A 310 17.25 10.35 10.59
C PHE A 310 18.75 10.65 10.66
N ASP A 311 19.18 11.53 11.57
CA ASP A 311 20.60 11.82 11.78
C ASP A 311 21.36 10.57 12.27
N GLU A 312 20.77 9.80 13.18
CA GLU A 312 21.32 8.55 13.69
C GLU A 312 21.44 7.49 12.56
N ALA A 313 20.44 7.37 11.72
CA ALA A 313 20.47 6.47 10.56
C ALA A 313 21.56 6.87 9.55
N ALA A 314 21.67 8.17 9.25
CA ALA A 314 22.68 8.68 8.35
C ALA A 314 24.09 8.51 8.93
N LYS A 315 24.27 8.77 10.24
CA LYS A 315 25.52 8.56 10.97
C LYS A 315 25.94 7.08 10.90
N PHE A 316 25.03 6.16 11.21
CA PHE A 316 25.30 4.74 11.10
C PHE A 316 25.87 4.36 9.72
N LEU A 317 25.21 4.77 8.63
CA LEU A 317 25.67 4.43 7.28
C LEU A 317 27.04 5.03 6.94
N ARG A 318 27.40 6.20 7.48
CA ARG A 318 28.73 6.82 7.27
C ARG A 318 29.84 6.15 8.08
N GLU A 319 29.54 5.69 9.27
CA GLU A 319 30.51 5.11 10.20
C GLU A 319 30.67 3.58 10.05
N PHE A 320 29.67 2.92 9.47
CA PHE A 320 29.73 1.47 9.27
C PHE A 320 30.67 1.14 8.11
N PRO A 321 31.77 0.38 8.35
CA PRO A 321 32.82 0.13 7.36
C PRO A 321 32.33 -0.43 6.03
N ALA A 322 31.30 -1.31 6.07
CA ALA A 322 30.75 -1.91 4.86
C ALA A 322 30.03 -0.88 3.96
N THR A 323 29.39 0.15 4.53
CA THR A 323 28.58 1.11 3.77
C THR A 323 29.27 2.43 3.50
N ALA A 324 30.31 2.79 4.27
CA ALA A 324 31.03 4.06 4.13
C ALA A 324 31.56 4.30 2.70
N GLY A 325 31.89 3.23 1.96
CA GLY A 325 32.37 3.30 0.57
C GLY A 325 31.26 3.45 -0.49
N LEU A 326 29.98 3.31 -0.14
CA LEU A 326 28.87 3.47 -1.07
C LEU A 326 28.83 4.89 -1.64
N ARG A 327 28.55 5.02 -2.94
CA ARG A 327 28.48 6.33 -3.60
C ARG A 327 27.45 7.24 -2.94
N ALA A 328 26.22 6.73 -2.68
CA ALA A 328 25.18 7.48 -2.02
C ALA A 328 25.58 8.00 -0.62
N VAL A 329 26.38 7.21 0.12
CA VAL A 329 26.86 7.59 1.47
C VAL A 329 27.90 8.68 1.37
N ARG A 330 28.89 8.55 0.47
CA ARG A 330 29.94 9.57 0.27
C ARG A 330 29.39 10.89 -0.25
N GLU A 331 28.40 10.85 -1.13
CA GLU A 331 27.76 12.01 -1.73
C GLU A 331 26.62 12.58 -0.87
N GLY A 332 26.29 11.95 0.26
CA GLY A 332 25.21 12.37 1.15
C GLY A 332 23.82 12.29 0.52
N LYS A 333 23.64 11.41 -0.48
CA LYS A 333 22.37 11.23 -1.20
C LYS A 333 21.37 10.41 -0.37
N PHE A 334 20.88 11.06 0.67
CA PHE A 334 19.89 10.51 1.58
C PHE A 334 18.53 11.20 1.41
N LEU A 335 17.45 10.41 1.43
CA LEU A 335 16.08 10.91 1.57
C LEU A 335 15.57 10.62 2.98
N ARG A 336 15.14 11.67 3.69
CA ARG A 336 14.53 11.58 5.01
C ARG A 336 13.02 11.45 4.84
N ILE A 337 12.56 10.23 4.66
CA ILE A 337 11.14 9.91 4.47
C ILE A 337 10.80 8.78 5.44
N GLY A 338 9.80 8.99 6.29
CA GLY A 338 9.37 8.00 7.28
C GLY A 338 9.00 6.66 6.62
N SER A 339 9.33 5.56 7.30
CA SER A 339 9.05 4.20 6.79
C SER A 339 7.58 4.05 6.42
N GLU A 340 6.67 4.57 7.25
CA GLU A 340 5.22 4.47 7.06
C GLU A 340 4.75 5.14 5.76
N GLN A 341 5.39 6.25 5.37
CA GLN A 341 5.00 7.01 4.18
C GLN A 341 5.27 6.24 2.89
N THR A 342 6.20 5.29 2.92
CA THR A 342 6.62 4.51 1.74
C THR A 342 6.08 3.07 1.81
N THR A 343 6.16 2.43 2.98
CA THR A 343 5.88 0.99 3.13
C THR A 343 4.46 0.66 3.57
N ILE A 344 3.67 1.65 3.99
CA ILE A 344 2.27 1.44 4.37
C ILE A 344 1.36 2.09 3.33
N ALA A 345 0.38 1.30 2.86
CA ALA A 345 -0.61 1.78 1.92
C ALA A 345 -1.46 2.90 2.52
N GLY A 346 -1.53 4.02 1.85
CA GLY A 346 -2.27 5.17 2.30
C GLY A 346 -2.41 6.24 1.23
N VAL A 347 -3.29 7.21 1.48
CA VAL A 347 -3.50 8.36 0.59
C VAL A 347 -2.21 9.16 0.41
N GLY A 348 -1.38 9.21 1.45
CA GLY A 348 -0.08 9.88 1.44
C GLY A 348 0.96 9.29 0.48
N ASN A 349 0.76 8.06 -0.05
CA ASN A 349 1.70 7.46 -1.01
C ASN A 349 1.87 8.32 -2.27
N ALA A 350 0.81 8.95 -2.77
CA ALA A 350 0.91 9.85 -3.93
C ALA A 350 1.75 11.11 -3.64
N ASP A 351 1.71 11.64 -2.41
CA ASP A 351 2.56 12.75 -2.00
C ASP A 351 4.02 12.28 -1.84
N THR A 352 4.22 11.06 -1.34
CA THR A 352 5.55 10.44 -1.24
C THR A 352 6.17 10.22 -2.63
N VAL A 353 5.40 9.76 -3.61
CA VAL A 353 5.82 9.66 -5.03
C VAL A 353 6.35 11.01 -5.51
N ARG A 354 5.59 12.09 -5.33
CA ARG A 354 6.02 13.44 -5.74
C ARG A 354 7.28 13.90 -5.02
N ARG A 355 7.36 13.68 -3.70
CA ARG A 355 8.52 14.06 -2.88
C ARG A 355 9.79 13.35 -3.33
N ILE A 356 9.74 12.04 -3.55
CA ILE A 356 10.86 11.28 -4.08
C ILE A 356 11.24 11.79 -5.47
N ALA A 357 10.28 11.90 -6.38
CA ALA A 357 10.52 12.36 -7.74
C ALA A 357 11.12 13.76 -7.78
N ALA A 358 10.63 14.70 -6.98
CA ALA A 358 11.19 16.07 -6.90
C ALA A 358 12.64 16.08 -6.38
N THR A 359 13.01 15.14 -5.51
CA THR A 359 14.40 15.00 -5.04
C THR A 359 15.30 14.39 -6.11
N LEU A 360 14.80 13.37 -6.83
CA LEU A 360 15.60 12.68 -7.86
C LEU A 360 15.73 13.48 -9.15
N TYR A 361 14.75 14.34 -9.47
CA TYR A 361 14.63 15.08 -10.72
C TYR A 361 14.25 16.56 -10.46
N PRO A 362 15.07 17.33 -9.71
CA PRO A 362 14.72 18.69 -9.31
C PRO A 362 14.42 19.60 -10.51
N ASP A 363 15.19 19.50 -11.60
CA ASP A 363 15.03 20.34 -12.79
C ASP A 363 13.72 20.07 -13.55
N ARG A 364 13.13 18.88 -13.41
CA ARG A 364 11.88 18.48 -14.08
C ARG A 364 10.64 18.76 -13.26
N LEU A 365 10.79 18.89 -11.94
CA LEU A 365 9.69 18.98 -10.98
C LEU A 365 9.75 20.24 -10.12
N ALA A 366 10.60 21.22 -10.45
CA ALA A 366 10.79 22.47 -9.71
C ALA A 366 9.48 23.23 -9.43
N GLY A 367 8.44 23.06 -10.27
CA GLY A 367 7.11 23.66 -10.06
C GLY A 367 6.13 22.80 -9.26
N ALA A 368 6.43 21.50 -9.04
CA ALA A 368 5.50 20.55 -8.46
C ALA A 368 5.62 20.40 -6.93
N GLY A 369 6.69 20.94 -6.32
CA GLY A 369 7.03 20.77 -4.90
C GLY A 369 6.49 21.82 -3.93
N ALA A 370 5.95 22.93 -4.41
CA ALA A 370 5.61 24.08 -3.57
C ALA A 370 4.36 23.94 -2.68
N GLY A 371 3.66 22.81 -2.73
CA GLY A 371 2.39 22.63 -2.03
C GLY A 371 2.38 21.68 -0.82
N ALA A 372 3.47 21.03 -0.44
CA ALA A 372 3.44 19.96 0.56
C ALA A 372 4.48 20.06 1.69
N GLY A 373 4.94 21.28 2.02
CA GLY A 373 6.00 21.46 3.02
C GLY A 373 5.95 22.73 3.83
N ALA A 374 4.82 23.42 3.93
CA ALA A 374 4.70 24.62 4.78
C ALA A 374 4.28 24.24 6.21
N GLY A 375 5.20 23.68 6.99
CA GLY A 375 4.96 23.31 8.38
C GLY A 375 6.23 23.12 9.21
N ALA A 376 7.36 23.76 8.84
CA ALA A 376 8.54 23.82 9.70
C ALA A 376 9.18 25.20 9.56
N GLY A 377 8.94 26.04 10.56
CA GLY A 377 9.56 27.25 11.02
C GLY A 377 10.70 27.87 10.23
N SER A 378 10.43 28.95 9.50
CA SER A 378 11.42 30.03 9.27
C SER A 378 11.19 31.10 10.33
N GLY A 379 11.82 30.93 11.47
CA GLY A 379 11.98 31.96 12.49
C GLY A 379 13.42 32.43 12.49
N ALA A 380 13.86 33.15 11.45
CA ALA A 380 15.06 33.93 11.52
C ALA A 380 14.69 35.35 11.98
N GLY A 381 14.78 35.57 13.29
CA GLY A 381 14.72 36.86 13.90
C GLY A 381 15.98 37.67 13.54
N ALA A 382 15.82 38.63 12.62
CA ALA A 382 16.77 39.72 12.47
C ALA A 382 16.52 40.73 13.59
N GLY A 383 17.34 40.68 14.63
CA GLY A 383 17.45 41.74 15.61
C GLY A 383 18.33 42.86 15.06
N SER A 384 17.74 43.98 14.60
CA SER A 384 18.43 45.21 14.42
C SER A 384 18.41 46.00 15.74
N GLY A 385 19.57 46.18 16.33
CA GLY A 385 19.78 47.14 17.41
C GLY A 385 19.85 48.55 16.87
N ALA A 386 19.30 49.52 17.62
CA ALA A 386 19.74 50.88 17.70
C ALA A 386 19.27 51.47 19.04
N GLY A 387 20.09 51.76 19.94
CA GLY A 387 20.63 53.00 20.40
C GLY A 387 19.65 53.87 21.19
N HIS A 388 19.78 53.90 22.45
CA HIS A 388 20.11 55.02 23.29
C HIS A 388 20.30 54.55 24.74
#